data_5f26775bf370b1207a8e824af888aaf5
#
_entry.id   5f26775bf370b1207a8e824af888aaf5
#
_cell.length_a   1.000
_cell.length_b   1.000
_cell.length_c   1.000
_cell.angle_alpha   90.00
_cell.angle_beta   90.00
_cell.angle_gamma   90.00
#
_symmetry.space_group_name_H-M   'P 1'
#
loop_
_entity.id
_entity.type
_entity.pdbx_description
1 polymer ?
#
loop_
_entity_poly.entity_id
_entity_poly.type
_entity_poly.pdbx_seq_one_letter_code
_entity_poly.pdbx_strand_id
1 'polypeptide(L)'
;MSLNTIREVTGITGITVNALRYYDNKGLLHPTVRNQEGRKEWLYDDEAVRRAKRILLLRRIGIPVESIAAVLDKVDKMDRTVLKSRLEELREERKEIDEQISVASMLLLLNQLSADEGVKDDLLDKMFETICRNE
;
A
#
# COMPACT_ATOMS: atom_id res chain seq x y z
N MET A 1 -0.90 28.84 -14.57
CA MET A 1 -1.42 27.49 -14.30
C MET A 1 -1.26 26.59 -15.51
N SER A 2 -0.51 25.53 -15.38
CA SER A 2 -0.44 24.53 -16.43
C SER A 2 -1.59 23.53 -16.29
N LEU A 3 -2.17 23.15 -17.42
CA LEU A 3 -3.16 22.11 -17.52
C LEU A 3 -2.50 20.91 -18.21
N ASN A 4 -2.62 19.75 -17.59
CA ASN A 4 -2.04 18.52 -18.11
C ASN A 4 -3.14 17.65 -18.72
N THR A 5 -2.87 17.09 -19.88
CA THR A 5 -3.76 16.10 -20.49
C THR A 5 -3.74 14.80 -19.67
N ILE A 6 -4.72 13.94 -19.91
CA ILE A 6 -4.76 12.63 -19.24
C ILE A 6 -3.50 11.81 -19.52
N ARG A 7 -2.93 11.91 -20.73
CA ARG A 7 -1.67 11.24 -21.07
C ARG A 7 -0.48 11.78 -20.28
N GLU A 8 -0.44 13.11 -20.14
CA GLU A 8 0.63 13.77 -19.38
C GLU A 8 0.57 13.37 -17.92
N VAL A 9 -0.63 13.33 -17.33
CA VAL A 9 -0.83 12.88 -15.93
C VAL A 9 -0.40 11.43 -15.77
N THR A 10 -0.77 10.55 -16.69
CA THR A 10 -0.35 9.16 -16.70
C THR A 10 1.17 9.04 -16.76
N GLY A 11 1.83 9.85 -17.60
CA GLY A 11 3.28 9.90 -17.71
C GLY A 11 3.97 10.40 -16.44
N ILE A 12 3.41 11.40 -15.76
CA ILE A 12 3.97 11.99 -14.55
C ILE A 12 3.80 11.05 -13.35
N THR A 13 2.62 10.44 -13.22
CA THR A 13 2.23 9.71 -12.01
C THR A 13 2.31 8.20 -12.12
N GLY A 14 2.29 7.68 -13.34
CA GLY A 14 2.17 6.23 -13.57
C GLY A 14 0.75 5.69 -13.39
N ILE A 15 -0.22 6.54 -13.07
CA ILE A 15 -1.62 6.13 -12.94
C ILE A 15 -2.18 5.83 -14.34
N THR A 16 -2.83 4.70 -14.51
CA THR A 16 -3.47 4.34 -15.79
C THR A 16 -4.70 5.21 -16.05
N VAL A 17 -5.09 5.32 -17.31
CA VAL A 17 -6.32 6.02 -17.71
C VAL A 17 -7.53 5.42 -16.99
N ASN A 18 -7.61 4.11 -16.91
CA ASN A 18 -8.70 3.43 -16.21
C ASN A 18 -8.74 3.77 -14.73
N ALA A 19 -7.60 3.86 -14.08
CA ALA A 19 -7.51 4.24 -12.67
C ALA A 19 -7.93 5.71 -12.47
N LEU A 20 -7.54 6.61 -13.35
CA LEU A 20 -7.98 8.02 -13.30
C LEU A 20 -9.51 8.13 -13.42
N ARG A 21 -10.12 7.38 -14.32
CA ARG A 21 -11.58 7.31 -14.47
C ARG A 21 -12.26 6.73 -13.23
N TYR A 22 -11.64 5.71 -12.64
CA TYR A 22 -12.11 5.10 -11.40
C TYR A 22 -12.11 6.12 -10.25
N TYR A 23 -11.04 6.89 -10.10
CA TYR A 23 -10.95 7.91 -9.08
C TYR A 23 -11.95 9.05 -9.30
N ASP A 24 -12.21 9.41 -10.55
CA ASP A 24 -13.26 10.37 -10.89
C ASP A 24 -14.63 9.85 -10.47
N ASN A 25 -14.96 8.61 -10.81
CA ASN A 25 -16.22 7.96 -10.44
C ASN A 25 -16.40 7.87 -8.91
N LYS A 26 -15.32 7.70 -8.18
CA LYS A 26 -15.34 7.64 -6.71
C LYS A 26 -15.34 9.01 -6.05
N GLY A 27 -15.31 10.09 -6.81
CA GLY A 27 -15.29 11.43 -6.28
C GLY A 27 -13.95 11.86 -5.67
N LEU A 28 -12.87 11.13 -5.95
CA LEU A 28 -11.56 11.39 -5.37
C LEU A 28 -10.73 12.40 -6.16
N LEU A 29 -10.86 12.39 -7.46
CA LEU A 29 -10.03 13.21 -8.34
C LEU A 29 -10.81 13.55 -9.60
N HIS A 30 -11.16 14.82 -9.75
CA HIS A 30 -11.95 15.28 -10.88
C HIS A 30 -11.11 16.08 -11.88
N PRO A 31 -11.18 15.74 -13.18
CA PRO A 31 -10.61 16.57 -14.21
C PRO A 31 -11.49 17.79 -14.47
N THR A 32 -10.88 18.82 -15.06
CA THR A 32 -11.63 19.88 -15.74
C THR A 32 -11.91 19.36 -17.16
N VAL A 33 -13.18 19.27 -17.53
CA VAL A 33 -13.56 18.79 -18.86
C VAL A 33 -13.69 19.98 -19.80
N ARG A 34 -12.95 19.95 -20.90
CA ARG A 34 -13.03 20.95 -21.97
C ARG A 34 -13.62 20.32 -23.22
N ASN A 35 -14.64 20.98 -23.80
CA ASN A 35 -15.17 20.62 -25.10
C ASN A 35 -14.45 21.41 -26.18
N GLN A 36 -13.71 20.71 -27.02
CA GLN A 36 -13.02 21.33 -28.15
C GLN A 36 -13.36 20.54 -29.42
N GLU A 37 -13.98 21.22 -30.39
CA GLU A 37 -14.38 20.63 -31.68
C GLU A 37 -15.20 19.35 -31.57
N GLY A 38 -16.15 19.35 -30.62
CA GLY A 38 -17.00 18.18 -30.40
C GLY A 38 -16.37 17.05 -29.62
N ARG A 39 -15.13 17.20 -29.16
CA ARG A 39 -14.42 16.23 -28.33
C ARG A 39 -14.35 16.71 -26.90
N LYS A 40 -14.60 15.81 -25.96
CA LYS A 40 -14.37 16.04 -24.54
C LYS A 40 -12.90 15.76 -24.26
N GLU A 41 -12.21 16.76 -23.71
CA GLU A 41 -10.84 16.62 -23.27
C GLU A 41 -10.76 16.76 -21.74
N TRP A 42 -10.14 15.78 -21.10
CA TRP A 42 -9.93 15.77 -19.65
C TRP A 42 -8.59 16.43 -19.34
N LEU A 43 -8.64 17.51 -18.57
CA LEU A 43 -7.48 18.29 -18.18
C LEU A 43 -7.33 18.29 -16.67
N TYR A 44 -6.11 18.24 -16.20
CA TYR A 44 -5.77 18.24 -14.77
C TYR A 44 -4.84 19.41 -14.49
N ASP A 45 -5.23 20.28 -13.56
CA ASP A 45 -4.36 21.36 -13.11
C ASP A 45 -3.28 20.84 -12.15
N ASP A 46 -2.37 21.70 -11.72
CA ASP A 46 -1.26 21.33 -10.85
C ASP A 46 -1.74 20.78 -9.50
N GLU A 47 -2.83 21.32 -8.98
CA GLU A 47 -3.44 20.84 -7.73
C GLU A 47 -4.02 19.43 -7.90
N ALA A 48 -4.69 19.18 -9.01
CA ALA A 48 -5.22 17.86 -9.32
C ALA A 48 -4.09 16.82 -9.47
N VAL A 49 -2.97 17.20 -10.07
CA VAL A 49 -1.79 16.33 -10.18
C VAL A 49 -1.21 16.02 -8.80
N ARG A 50 -1.09 17.02 -7.92
CA ARG A 50 -0.64 16.78 -6.54
C ARG A 50 -1.59 15.89 -5.77
N ARG A 51 -2.90 16.10 -5.92
CA ARG A 51 -3.90 15.24 -5.30
C ARG A 51 -3.76 13.79 -5.79
N ALA A 52 -3.53 13.59 -7.09
CA ALA A 52 -3.27 12.28 -7.66
C ALA A 52 -2.05 11.61 -7.01
N LYS A 53 -0.98 12.36 -6.82
CA LYS A 53 0.24 11.85 -6.15
C LYS A 53 -0.04 11.44 -4.70
N ARG A 54 -0.82 12.23 -3.96
CA ARG A 54 -1.23 11.89 -2.58
C ARG A 54 -2.07 10.61 -2.55
N ILE A 55 -3.00 10.46 -3.47
CA ILE A 55 -3.80 9.23 -3.59
C ILE A 55 -2.90 8.02 -3.79
N LEU A 56 -1.94 8.11 -4.70
CA LEU A 56 -0.99 7.02 -4.94
C LEU A 56 -0.19 6.66 -3.70
N LEU A 57 0.31 7.65 -2.97
CA LEU A 57 1.09 7.41 -1.75
C LEU A 57 0.24 6.74 -0.67
N LEU A 58 -1.00 7.19 -0.50
CA LEU A 58 -1.93 6.57 0.45
C LEU A 58 -2.27 5.14 0.06
N ARG A 59 -2.48 4.88 -1.22
CA ARG A 59 -2.70 3.53 -1.72
C ARG A 59 -1.48 2.64 -1.51
N ARG A 60 -0.29 3.21 -1.67
CA ARG A 60 0.98 2.49 -1.48
C ARG A 60 1.15 1.96 -0.06
N ILE A 61 0.66 2.68 0.94
CA ILE A 61 0.70 2.23 2.33
C ILE A 61 -0.52 1.40 2.74
N GLY A 62 -1.42 1.11 1.80
CA GLY A 62 -2.55 0.22 2.02
C GLY A 62 -3.82 0.89 2.54
N ILE A 63 -3.95 2.22 2.42
CA ILE A 63 -5.21 2.89 2.77
C ILE A 63 -6.25 2.54 1.70
N PRO A 64 -7.42 1.99 2.09
CA PRO A 64 -8.47 1.65 1.12
C PRO A 64 -9.01 2.90 0.42
N VAL A 65 -9.43 2.73 -0.84
CA VAL A 65 -10.01 3.83 -1.64
C VAL A 65 -11.16 4.52 -0.90
N GLU A 66 -11.98 3.75 -0.21
CA GLU A 66 -13.13 4.25 0.55
C GLU A 66 -12.74 5.20 1.68
N SER A 67 -11.54 5.09 2.20
CA SER A 67 -11.02 5.93 3.29
C SER A 67 -10.23 7.13 2.80
N ILE A 68 -9.80 7.14 1.53
CA ILE A 68 -8.89 8.18 1.01
C ILE A 68 -9.56 9.56 1.03
N ALA A 69 -10.82 9.67 0.64
CA ALA A 69 -11.54 10.94 0.61
C ALA A 69 -11.49 11.64 1.98
N ALA A 70 -11.78 10.91 3.05
CA ALA A 70 -11.76 11.44 4.41
C ALA A 70 -10.37 11.93 4.82
N VAL A 71 -9.31 11.20 4.43
CA VAL A 71 -7.92 11.58 4.73
C VAL A 71 -7.52 12.84 3.98
N LEU A 72 -7.96 13.01 2.74
CA LEU A 72 -7.60 14.15 1.87
C LEU A 72 -8.46 15.40 2.08
N ASP A 73 -9.64 15.27 2.69
CA ASP A 73 -10.60 16.40 2.81
C ASP A 73 -10.16 17.46 3.81
N LYS A 74 -9.14 17.21 4.59
CA LYS A 74 -8.51 18.25 5.39
C LYS A 74 -7.44 18.91 4.54
N VAL A 75 -7.73 20.11 4.11
CA VAL A 75 -6.94 20.94 3.18
C VAL A 75 -5.43 20.77 3.40
N ASP A 76 -4.76 20.26 2.37
CA ASP A 76 -3.30 20.11 2.29
C ASP A 76 -2.63 19.29 3.40
N LYS A 77 -3.38 18.77 4.35
CA LYS A 77 -2.85 17.93 5.42
C LYS A 77 -3.60 16.60 5.46
N MET A 78 -2.89 15.54 5.20
CA MET A 78 -3.41 14.21 5.42
C MET A 78 -3.74 14.02 6.91
N ASP A 79 -4.78 13.25 7.21
CA ASP A 79 -5.18 13.00 8.59
C ASP A 79 -4.07 12.24 9.33
N ARG A 80 -3.44 12.92 10.30
CA ARG A 80 -2.33 12.37 11.07
C ARG A 80 -2.74 11.12 11.84
N THR A 81 -3.95 11.07 12.36
CA THR A 81 -4.45 9.93 13.13
C THR A 81 -4.50 8.67 12.29
N VAL A 82 -5.02 8.78 11.07
CA VAL A 82 -5.07 7.65 10.12
C VAL A 82 -3.67 7.18 9.74
N LEU A 83 -2.76 8.12 9.48
CA LEU A 83 -1.38 7.79 9.12
C LEU A 83 -0.65 7.10 10.26
N LYS A 84 -0.80 7.59 11.49
CA LYS A 84 -0.21 6.96 12.68
C LYS A 84 -0.77 5.56 12.90
N SER A 85 -2.08 5.41 12.78
CA SER A 85 -2.75 4.12 12.95
C SER A 85 -2.24 3.10 11.92
N ARG A 86 -2.13 3.51 10.66
CA ARG A 86 -1.59 2.63 9.61
C ARG A 86 -0.12 2.29 9.84
N LEU A 87 0.67 3.24 10.31
CA LEU A 87 2.07 2.99 10.66
C LEU A 87 2.21 1.93 11.77
N GLU A 88 1.38 2.02 12.80
CA GLU A 88 1.32 1.03 13.90
C GLU A 88 0.96 -0.37 13.37
N GLU A 89 -0.08 -0.45 12.53
CA GLU A 89 -0.50 -1.70 11.90
C GLU A 89 0.64 -2.33 11.09
N LEU A 90 1.35 -1.52 10.30
CA LEU A 90 2.46 -2.00 9.48
C LEU A 90 3.63 -2.50 10.34
N ARG A 91 3.90 -1.87 11.47
CA ARG A 91 4.93 -2.33 12.41
C ARG A 91 4.57 -3.66 13.03
N GLU A 92 3.29 -3.87 13.37
CA GLU A 92 2.81 -5.16 13.86
C GLU A 92 2.88 -6.25 12.78
N GLU A 93 2.46 -5.93 11.55
CA GLU A 93 2.58 -6.84 10.41
C GLU A 93 4.04 -7.24 10.16
N ARG A 94 4.97 -6.27 10.23
CA ARG A 94 6.40 -6.54 10.08
C ARG A 94 6.91 -7.48 11.16
N LYS A 95 6.49 -7.28 12.41
CA LYS A 95 6.88 -8.13 13.54
C LYS A 95 6.42 -9.56 13.31
N GLU A 96 5.18 -9.76 12.88
CA GLU A 96 4.63 -11.07 12.56
C GLU A 96 5.41 -11.74 11.43
N ILE A 97 5.74 -10.98 10.37
CA ILE A 97 6.54 -11.50 9.25
C ILE A 97 7.94 -11.88 9.71
N ASP A 98 8.58 -11.06 10.54
CA ASP A 98 9.91 -11.35 11.09
C ASP A 98 9.89 -12.65 11.91
N GLU A 99 8.86 -12.89 12.69
CA GLU A 99 8.66 -14.13 13.43
C GLU A 99 8.52 -15.33 12.49
N GLN A 100 7.74 -15.20 11.42
CA GLN A 100 7.59 -16.24 10.40
C GLN A 100 8.92 -16.55 9.70
N ILE A 101 9.69 -15.52 9.38
CA ILE A 101 11.01 -15.69 8.77
C ILE A 101 11.94 -16.47 9.72
N SER A 102 11.91 -16.12 11.01
CA SER A 102 12.72 -16.81 12.02
C SER A 102 12.37 -18.27 12.12
N VAL A 103 11.08 -18.62 12.18
CA VAL A 103 10.63 -20.00 12.24
C VAL A 103 11.00 -20.76 10.97
N ALA A 104 10.76 -20.17 9.81
CA ALA A 104 11.11 -20.79 8.53
C ALA A 104 12.62 -21.04 8.43
N SER A 105 13.44 -20.07 8.88
CA SER A 105 14.90 -20.21 8.89
C SER A 105 15.36 -21.34 9.81
N MET A 106 14.76 -21.47 10.98
CA MET A 106 15.06 -22.58 11.90
C MET A 106 14.69 -23.93 11.30
N LEU A 107 13.52 -24.02 10.66
CA LEU A 107 13.09 -25.25 10.00
C LEU A 107 14.03 -25.63 8.85
N LEU A 108 14.48 -24.68 8.09
CA LEU A 108 15.42 -24.90 7.00
C LEU A 108 16.76 -25.41 7.53
N LEU A 109 17.28 -24.80 8.60
CA LEU A 109 18.51 -25.25 9.27
C LEU A 109 18.35 -26.68 9.79
N LEU A 110 17.23 -26.98 10.44
CA LEU A 110 16.95 -28.32 10.95
C LEU A 110 16.93 -29.35 9.81
N ASN A 111 16.33 -29.02 8.69
CA ASN A 111 16.29 -29.87 7.50
C ASN A 111 17.68 -30.17 6.92
N GLN A 112 18.59 -29.18 6.99
CA GLN A 112 19.95 -29.23 6.45
C GLN A 112 20.94 -29.91 7.39
N LEU A 113 20.56 -30.16 8.65
CA LEU A 113 21.47 -30.81 9.60
C LEU A 113 21.78 -32.27 9.20
N SER A 114 23.07 -32.62 9.23
CA SER A 114 23.55 -34.00 9.08
C SER A 114 23.55 -34.68 10.46
N ALA A 115 22.37 -34.87 11.02
CA ALA A 115 22.17 -35.52 12.31
C ALA A 115 21.16 -36.66 12.15
N ASP A 116 21.12 -37.58 13.13
CA ASP A 116 20.10 -38.63 13.10
C ASP A 116 18.70 -38.03 13.40
N GLU A 117 17.66 -38.82 13.07
CA GLU A 117 16.27 -38.36 13.20
C GLU A 117 15.88 -38.11 14.65
N GLY A 118 16.45 -38.83 15.60
CA GLY A 118 16.18 -38.60 17.04
C GLY A 118 16.64 -37.21 17.50
N VAL A 119 17.81 -36.78 17.06
CA VAL A 119 18.33 -35.45 17.37
C VAL A 119 17.47 -34.37 16.72
N LYS A 120 17.07 -34.55 15.46
CA LYS A 120 16.20 -33.63 14.74
C LYS A 120 14.84 -33.50 15.42
N ASP A 121 14.26 -34.61 15.85
CA ASP A 121 12.98 -34.63 16.55
C ASP A 121 13.05 -33.89 17.89
N ASP A 122 14.13 -34.07 18.66
CA ASP A 122 14.35 -33.38 19.91
C ASP A 122 14.45 -31.84 19.70
N LEU A 123 15.16 -31.43 18.65
CA LEU A 123 15.27 -30.01 18.30
C LEU A 123 13.93 -29.41 17.88
N LEU A 124 13.16 -30.16 17.08
CA LEU A 124 11.82 -29.74 16.68
C LEU A 124 10.91 -29.56 17.89
N ASP A 125 10.94 -30.50 18.82
CA ASP A 125 10.13 -30.42 20.05
C ASP A 125 10.49 -29.21 20.90
N LYS A 126 11.79 -28.89 21.02
CA LYS A 126 12.26 -27.70 21.73
C LYS A 126 11.80 -26.41 21.05
N MET A 127 11.88 -26.36 19.73
CA MET A 127 11.39 -25.21 18.95
C MET A 127 9.89 -25.01 19.17
N PHE A 128 9.12 -26.07 19.10
CA PHE A 128 7.68 -26.03 19.32
C PHE A 128 7.33 -25.50 20.71
N GLU A 129 7.99 -26.05 21.76
CA GLU A 129 7.80 -25.61 23.15
C GLU A 129 8.10 -24.12 23.32
N THR A 130 9.19 -23.63 22.71
CA THR A 130 9.61 -22.24 22.85
C THR A 130 8.71 -21.27 22.08
N ILE A 131 8.28 -21.65 20.88
CA ILE A 131 7.61 -20.74 19.95
C ILE A 131 6.09 -20.82 20.08
N CYS A 132 5.52 -22.01 20.12
CA CYS A 132 4.07 -22.19 20.00
C CYS A 132 3.36 -22.35 21.35
N ARG A 133 4.02 -22.87 22.36
CA ARG A 133 3.39 -23.19 23.63
C ARG A 133 3.24 -21.99 24.57
N ASN A 134 3.93 -20.90 24.28
CA ASN A 134 3.87 -19.65 25.05
C ASN A 134 2.87 -18.63 24.47
N GLU A 135 2.10 -19.04 23.48
CA GLU A 135 1.05 -18.20 22.90
C GLU A 135 -0.24 -18.26 23.73
#